data_f5fb483a187ae4844e7892449f7038b6
#
_entry.id   f5fb483a187ae4844e7892449f7038b6
#
_cell.length_a   1.000
_cell.length_b   1.000
_cell.length_c   1.000
_cell.angle_alpha   90.00
_cell.angle_beta   90.00
_cell.angle_gamma   90.00
#
_symmetry.space_group_name_H-M   'P 1'
#
loop_
_entity.id
_entity.type
_entity.pdbx_description
1 polymer ?
#
loop_
_entity_poly.entity_id
_entity_poly.type
_entity_poly.pdbx_seq_one_letter_code
_entity_poly.pdbx_strand_id
1 'polypeptide(L)'
;MNILITGSKGFIGEELIKYFSEKHNVIATDRRTLNPAKYESVKCFFENNEIDVVVHTAVKGGKRGHQESVEDLYENMLMFENLSNFSN
;
A
#
# COMPACT_ATOMS: atom_id res chain seq x y z
N MET A 1 0.68 12.33 12.67
CA MET A 1 1.54 11.55 11.77
C MET A 1 0.92 11.43 10.39
N ASN A 2 1.76 11.37 9.39
CA ASN A 2 1.32 11.08 8.02
C ASN A 2 1.36 9.58 7.80
N ILE A 3 0.20 8.98 7.58
CA ILE A 3 0.07 7.53 7.42
C ILE A 3 -0.34 7.23 5.99
N LEU A 4 0.51 6.48 5.29
CA LEU A 4 0.19 5.99 3.95
C LEU A 4 -0.54 4.65 4.08
N ILE A 5 -1.71 4.54 3.47
CA ILE A 5 -2.45 3.28 3.43
C ILE A 5 -2.60 2.87 1.97
N THR A 6 -1.96 1.76 1.59
CA THR A 6 -2.13 1.17 0.27
C THR A 6 -3.36 0.25 0.28
N GLY A 7 -3.94 0.00 -0.89
CA GLY A 7 -5.14 -0.82 -0.96
C GLY A 7 -6.37 -0.15 -0.37
N SER A 8 -6.48 1.16 -0.57
CA SER A 8 -7.50 2.00 0.06
C SER A 8 -8.93 1.61 -0.30
N LYS A 9 -9.13 0.94 -1.44
CA LYS A 9 -10.46 0.53 -1.87
C LYS A 9 -10.86 -0.87 -1.41
N GLY A 10 -9.94 -1.58 -0.75
CA GLY A 10 -10.25 -2.87 -0.17
C GLY A 10 -11.00 -2.72 1.15
N PHE A 11 -11.60 -3.81 1.62
CA PHE A 11 -12.40 -3.78 2.85
C PHE A 11 -11.56 -3.31 4.06
N ILE A 12 -10.38 -3.90 4.23
CA ILE A 12 -9.51 -3.54 5.37
C ILE A 12 -8.98 -2.11 5.21
N GLY A 13 -8.59 -1.74 4.00
CA GLY A 13 -8.08 -0.39 3.74
C GLY A 13 -9.10 0.68 4.07
N GLU A 14 -10.35 0.49 3.67
CA GLU A 14 -11.41 1.46 3.97
C GLU A 14 -11.65 1.61 5.46
N GLU A 15 -11.63 0.50 6.21
CA GLU A 15 -11.83 0.55 7.65
C GLU A 15 -10.67 1.24 8.36
N LEU A 16 -9.44 1.01 7.92
CA LEU A 16 -8.27 1.65 8.49
C LEU A 16 -8.25 3.15 8.24
N ILE A 17 -8.70 3.57 7.06
CA ILE A 17 -8.81 5.00 6.74
C ILE A 17 -9.74 5.68 7.73
N LYS A 18 -10.90 5.10 7.99
CA LYS A 18 -11.85 5.64 8.96
C LYS A 18 -11.24 5.73 10.36
N TYR A 19 -10.53 4.68 10.75
CA TYR A 19 -9.95 4.60 12.09
C TYR A 19 -8.86 5.65 12.30
N PHE A 20 -7.94 5.78 11.36
CA PHE A 20 -6.80 6.67 11.52
C PHE A 20 -7.09 8.13 11.17
N SER A 21 -8.10 8.40 10.34
CA SER A 21 -8.38 9.76 9.89
C SER A 21 -8.80 10.71 11.00
N GLU A 22 -9.27 10.18 12.12
CA GLU A 22 -9.69 11.02 13.25
C GLU A 22 -8.52 11.70 13.95
N LYS A 23 -7.33 11.07 13.96
CA LYS A 23 -6.19 11.55 14.73
C LYS A 23 -4.93 11.79 13.89
N HIS A 24 -4.91 11.33 12.66
CA HIS A 24 -3.73 11.40 11.82
C HIS A 24 -4.08 11.88 10.43
N ASN A 25 -3.07 12.34 9.72
CA ASN A 25 -3.22 12.68 8.31
C ASN A 25 -3.04 11.40 7.50
N VAL A 26 -4.09 10.96 6.82
CA VAL A 26 -4.08 9.71 6.07
C VAL A 26 -3.94 9.99 4.58
N ILE A 27 -2.97 9.33 3.96
CA ILE A 27 -2.78 9.36 2.51
C ILE A 27 -3.24 8.00 1.99
N ALA A 28 -4.40 7.97 1.36
CA ALA A 28 -5.00 6.74 0.87
C ALA A 28 -4.67 6.56 -0.61
N THR A 29 -4.12 5.42 -0.97
CA THR A 29 -3.73 5.16 -2.35
C THR A 29 -4.30 3.85 -2.88
N ASP A 30 -4.58 3.83 -4.18
CA ASP A 30 -4.87 2.61 -4.93
C ASP A 30 -3.78 2.44 -6.00
N ARG A 31 -3.91 1.41 -6.84
CA ARG A 31 -2.86 1.12 -7.83
C ARG A 31 -2.68 2.22 -8.87
N ARG A 32 -3.68 3.07 -9.08
CA ARG A 32 -3.55 4.16 -10.05
C ARG A 32 -2.76 5.34 -9.50
N THR A 33 -2.86 5.58 -8.19
CA THR A 33 -2.13 6.68 -7.56
C THR A 33 -0.74 6.26 -7.11
N LEU A 34 -0.59 5.02 -6.68
CA LEU A 34 0.69 4.46 -6.29
C LEU A 34 0.68 2.96 -6.56
N ASN A 35 1.51 2.52 -7.48
CA ASN A 35 1.65 1.09 -7.75
C ASN A 35 2.86 0.55 -6.98
N PRO A 36 2.65 -0.15 -5.85
CA PRO A 36 3.77 -0.61 -5.03
C PRO A 36 4.65 -1.64 -5.72
N ALA A 37 4.16 -2.29 -6.77
CA ALA A 37 4.95 -3.25 -7.52
C ALA A 37 5.97 -2.59 -8.45
N LYS A 38 5.88 -1.28 -8.65
CA LYS A 38 6.81 -0.55 -9.51
C LYS A 38 7.72 0.34 -8.66
N TYR A 39 9.00 0.05 -8.69
CA TYR A 39 9.99 0.78 -7.90
C TYR A 39 9.94 2.29 -8.15
N GLU A 40 9.88 2.71 -9.42
CA GLU A 40 9.86 4.13 -9.74
C GLU A 40 8.62 4.85 -9.25
N SER A 41 7.48 4.15 -9.22
CA SER A 41 6.25 4.70 -8.68
C SER A 41 6.40 4.99 -7.18
N VAL A 42 6.97 4.05 -6.45
CA VAL A 42 7.19 4.18 -5.01
C VAL A 42 8.20 5.28 -4.73
N LYS A 43 9.31 5.29 -5.45
CA LYS A 43 10.34 6.29 -5.29
C LYS A 43 9.78 7.70 -5.49
N CYS A 44 9.07 7.91 -6.58
CA CYS A 44 8.48 9.23 -6.89
C CYS A 44 7.48 9.65 -5.82
N PHE A 45 6.67 8.72 -5.35
CA PHE A 45 5.66 9.03 -4.33
C PHE A 45 6.31 9.48 -3.02
N PHE A 46 7.35 8.77 -2.57
CA PHE A 46 8.03 9.11 -1.33
C PHE A 46 8.86 10.38 -1.44
N GLU A 47 9.33 10.70 -2.64
CA GLU A 47 10.03 11.97 -2.87
C GLU A 47 9.11 13.18 -2.80
N ASN A 48 7.84 12.99 -3.10
CA ASN A 48 6.86 14.07 -3.17
C ASN A 48 5.92 14.12 -1.96
N ASN A 49 6.04 13.19 -1.03
CA ASN A 49 5.16 13.13 0.13
C ASN A 49 5.96 12.76 1.37
N GLU A 50 5.69 13.46 2.46
CA GLU A 50 6.29 13.13 3.73
C GLU A 50 5.44 12.04 4.41
N ILE A 51 6.02 10.87 4.65
CA ILE A 51 5.31 9.71 5.17
C ILE A 51 6.02 9.19 6.41
N ASP A 52 5.27 9.06 7.50
CA ASP A 52 5.81 8.57 8.78
C ASP A 52 5.60 7.07 8.96
N VAL A 53 4.45 6.56 8.52
CA VAL A 53 4.08 5.15 8.69
C VAL A 53 3.42 4.65 7.41
N VAL A 54 3.73 3.41 7.03
CA VAL A 54 3.08 2.75 5.90
C VAL A 54 2.26 1.57 6.42
N VAL A 55 0.99 1.54 6.07
CA VAL A 55 0.13 0.38 6.31
C VAL A 55 -0.21 -0.20 4.93
N HIS A 56 0.36 -1.36 4.65
CA HIS A 56 0.26 -1.97 3.32
C HIS A 56 -0.81 -3.05 3.32
N THR A 57 -1.95 -2.76 2.68
CA THR A 57 -3.03 -3.74 2.53
C THR A 57 -3.26 -4.17 1.09
N ALA A 58 -2.54 -3.59 0.14
CA ALA A 58 -2.66 -3.95 -1.27
C ALA A 58 -1.93 -5.28 -1.52
N VAL A 59 -2.68 -6.33 -1.77
CA VAL A 59 -2.10 -7.64 -2.09
C VAL A 59 -2.82 -8.24 -3.30
N LYS A 60 -2.10 -9.08 -4.04
CA LYS A 60 -2.64 -9.84 -5.14
C LYS A 60 -3.11 -11.21 -4.63
N GLY A 61 -4.21 -11.68 -5.18
CA GLY A 61 -4.63 -13.06 -4.97
C GLY A 61 -5.24 -13.36 -3.62
N GLY A 62 -5.54 -12.36 -2.81
CA GLY A 62 -6.10 -12.57 -1.49
C GLY A 62 -7.62 -12.77 -1.44
N LYS A 63 -8.27 -12.90 -2.58
CA LYS A 63 -9.73 -13.02 -2.62
C LYS A 63 -10.19 -14.41 -2.25
N ARG A 64 -11.31 -14.45 -1.55
CA ARG A 64 -11.95 -15.72 -1.19
C ARG A 64 -12.27 -16.52 -2.44
N GLY A 65 -11.88 -17.79 -2.46
CA GLY A 65 -12.10 -18.68 -3.59
C GLY A 65 -11.10 -18.50 -4.73
N HIS A 66 -10.22 -17.55 -4.62
CA HIS A 66 -9.16 -17.32 -5.61
C HIS A 66 -7.92 -18.14 -5.24
N GLN A 67 -7.40 -18.89 -6.21
CA GLN A 67 -6.16 -19.63 -6.01
C GLN A 67 -4.97 -18.73 -6.36
N GLU A 68 -4.07 -18.53 -5.39
CA GLU A 68 -2.89 -17.71 -5.62
C GLU A 68 -1.93 -18.40 -6.58
N SER A 69 -1.37 -17.62 -7.50
CA SER A 69 -0.34 -18.09 -8.43
C SER A 69 1.04 -17.70 -7.91
N VAL A 70 2.06 -18.29 -8.54
CA VAL A 70 3.45 -17.90 -8.25
C VAL A 70 3.66 -16.44 -8.60
N GLU A 71 3.04 -15.96 -9.67
CA GLU A 71 3.12 -14.56 -10.07
C GLU A 71 2.53 -13.63 -9.02
N ASP A 72 1.40 -14.03 -8.41
CA ASP A 72 0.79 -13.25 -7.34
C ASP A 72 1.72 -13.15 -6.14
N LEU A 73 2.32 -14.27 -5.75
CA LEU A 73 3.26 -14.31 -4.64
C LEU A 73 4.47 -13.41 -4.92
N TYR A 74 5.03 -13.52 -6.11
CA TYR A 74 6.17 -12.70 -6.49
C TYR A 74 5.83 -11.21 -6.44
N GLU A 75 4.68 -10.83 -6.98
CA GLU A 75 4.26 -9.43 -6.98
C GLU A 75 4.04 -8.91 -5.56
N ASN A 76 3.47 -9.72 -4.66
CA ASN A 76 3.29 -9.33 -3.27
C ASN A 76 4.62 -9.09 -2.58
N MET A 77 5.61 -9.95 -2.81
CA MET A 77 6.95 -9.77 -2.26
C MET A 77 7.60 -8.52 -2.79
N LEU A 78 7.45 -8.24 -4.07
CA LEU A 78 8.02 -7.06 -4.71
C LEU A 78 7.41 -5.77 -4.16
N MET A 79 6.09 -5.76 -3.95
CA MET A 79 5.42 -4.61 -3.36
C MET A 79 5.95 -4.30 -1.97
N PHE A 80 6.09 -5.33 -1.14
CA PHE A 80 6.61 -5.17 0.20
C PHE A 80 8.05 -4.66 0.19
N GLU A 81 8.89 -5.24 -0.67
CA GLU A 81 10.28 -4.83 -0.78
C GLU A 81 10.41 -3.38 -1.22
N ASN A 82 9.65 -2.98 -2.23
CA ASN A 82 9.70 -1.60 -2.72
C ASN A 82 9.30 -0.59 -1.65
N LEU A 83 8.21 -0.88 -0.93
CA LEU A 83 7.76 0.00 0.14
C LEU A 83 8.77 0.06 1.28
N SER A 84 9.39 -1.08 1.61
CA SER A 84 10.37 -1.16 2.70
C SER A 84 11.64 -0.36 2.39
N ASN A 85 12.02 -0.24 1.12
CA ASN A 85 13.21 0.51 0.73
C ASN A 85 13.09 2.01 1.05
N PHE A 86 11.89 2.55 1.11
CA PHE A 86 11.67 3.98 1.31
C PHE A 86 11.07 4.32 2.68
N SER A 87 10.60 3.33 3.43
CA SER A 87 10.05 3.57 4.76
C SER A 87 11.09 3.19 5.81
N ASN A 88 11.34 4.10 6.70
CA ASN A 88 12.30 3.88 7.80
C ASN A 88 11.57 3.75 9.12
#